data_06757986440bf40faac873560e48035f
#
_entry.id   06757986440bf40faac873560e48035f
#
_cell.length_a   1.000
_cell.length_b   1.000
_cell.length_c   1.000
_cell.angle_alpha   90.00
_cell.angle_beta   90.00
_cell.angle_gamma   90.00
#
_symmetry.space_group_name_H-M   'P 1'
#
loop_
_entity.id
_entity.type
_entity.pdbx_description
1 polymer ?
#
loop_
_entity_poly.entity_id
_entity_poly.type
_entity_poly.pdbx_seq_one_letter_code
_entity_poly.pdbx_strand_id
1 'polypeptide(L)'
;MKKLLVTTLLAAAVTGGQAQVKHQSHGYPIDPVPFTSVKVTDSFWGQRLKASREVTIPLAFSKCEETGRYRNFINAAHPSDTIKVGGLAFDDTDVYKTIEGASYLLQTYPDKKLAKYIDSVLVIVAAAQEPDGYLYTSRTMNPKHPHEWAGSKRWEKVEELSHEFYNLGHMVEGAIAHYQATGKRNFLDIAIRYADCVCREIGSGPGQQVRVPGHQIAEMALAKLYLVTGQQKYLDQAKFFLDQRGHTSRTDEYSQAHKPVTEQDEAVGHAVRAAYMYAGMADVAALTGDSAYIHAIDRIWDNIVGKKYYITGGIGATSNGEAFGKNYELPNMSAYCETCAAIGNVYVNYRLFLLHGEAKYYDVLERTLYNGLISGVSLDGGGFFYPNPLESIGQHQRQPWFGCACCPSNICRFIPSLPGYVYAVKDKDVYVNLFMSNTSNLKVEGKAVSLEQTTHYPWNGEVTIGVNKNNAGQFTMKIRIPGWVRNQVVPSDLYTYSDGKRLSYTVKVNGEP
;
A
#
# COMPACT_ATOMS: atom_id res chain seq x y z
N MET A 1 64.56 47.35 -9.80
CA MET A 1 64.13 46.16 -10.49
C MET A 1 63.93 45.04 -9.46
N LYS A 2 62.72 44.82 -9.01
CA LYS A 2 62.32 43.71 -8.10
C LYS A 2 61.60 42.67 -8.91
N LYS A 3 62.12 41.46 -9.00
CA LYS A 3 61.55 40.30 -9.63
C LYS A 3 60.47 39.71 -8.69
N LEU A 4 59.23 39.61 -9.16
CA LEU A 4 58.14 38.94 -8.47
C LEU A 4 58.17 37.45 -8.86
N LEU A 5 58.42 36.58 -7.86
CA LEU A 5 58.27 35.11 -8.02
C LEU A 5 56.79 34.75 -7.84
N VAL A 6 56.16 34.19 -8.86
CA VAL A 6 54.82 33.62 -8.79
C VAL A 6 55.01 32.14 -8.54
N THR A 7 54.62 31.68 -7.34
CA THR A 7 54.60 30.26 -6.98
C THR A 7 53.23 29.68 -7.33
N THR A 8 53.19 28.83 -8.34
CA THR A 8 51.98 28.08 -8.74
C THR A 8 51.82 26.86 -7.84
N LEU A 9 50.80 26.87 -6.98
CA LEU A 9 50.39 25.66 -6.24
C LEU A 9 49.60 24.76 -7.19
N LEU A 10 50.15 23.60 -7.53
CA LEU A 10 49.37 22.49 -8.11
C LEU A 10 48.55 21.83 -6.99
N ALA A 11 47.23 21.98 -7.05
CA ALA A 11 46.31 21.17 -6.26
C ALA A 11 46.14 19.80 -6.95
N ALA A 12 46.71 18.76 -6.38
CA ALA A 12 46.47 17.39 -6.78
C ALA A 12 45.05 16.98 -6.32
N ALA A 13 44.12 16.85 -7.27
CA ALA A 13 42.81 16.25 -7.00
C ALA A 13 43.00 14.74 -6.81
N VAL A 14 42.90 14.29 -5.56
CA VAL A 14 42.79 12.88 -5.23
C VAL A 14 41.38 12.46 -5.59
N THR A 15 41.20 11.87 -6.76
CA THR A 15 39.98 11.14 -7.11
C THR A 15 39.96 9.81 -6.36
N GLY A 16 39.41 9.80 -5.16
CA GLY A 16 39.07 8.59 -4.46
C GLY A 16 37.98 7.87 -5.22
N GLY A 17 38.35 6.90 -6.04
CA GLY A 17 37.45 5.94 -6.59
C GLY A 17 36.86 5.10 -5.47
N GLN A 18 35.69 5.47 -4.96
CA GLN A 18 34.87 4.54 -4.21
C GLN A 18 34.43 3.43 -5.19
N ALA A 19 35.05 2.26 -5.04
CA ALA A 19 34.55 1.03 -5.64
C ALA A 19 33.12 0.85 -5.14
N GLN A 20 32.11 1.17 -5.98
CA GLN A 20 30.76 0.74 -5.76
C GLN A 20 30.79 -0.79 -5.73
N VAL A 21 30.72 -1.36 -4.54
CA VAL A 21 30.35 -2.75 -4.36
C VAL A 21 28.98 -2.86 -5.02
N LYS A 22 28.93 -3.49 -6.19
CA LYS A 22 27.66 -3.92 -6.78
C LYS A 22 27.11 -4.97 -5.82
N HIS A 23 26.34 -4.53 -4.82
CA HIS A 23 25.39 -5.40 -4.20
C HIS A 23 24.51 -5.92 -5.35
N GLN A 24 24.46 -7.21 -5.53
CA GLN A 24 23.45 -7.86 -6.36
C GLN A 24 22.13 -7.53 -5.68
N SER A 25 21.49 -6.42 -6.09
CA SER A 25 20.22 -5.98 -5.52
C SER A 25 19.18 -6.98 -6.01
N HIS A 26 18.74 -7.85 -5.11
CA HIS A 26 17.51 -8.58 -5.32
C HIS A 26 16.38 -7.58 -5.52
N GLY A 27 15.37 -7.93 -6.27
CA GLY A 27 14.21 -7.11 -6.55
C GLY A 27 13.11 -7.95 -7.18
N TYR A 28 11.99 -7.33 -7.47
CA TYR A 28 10.95 -8.01 -8.24
C TYR A 28 11.46 -8.36 -9.63
N PRO A 29 11.18 -9.58 -10.15
CA PRO A 29 11.53 -9.96 -11.53
C PRO A 29 10.84 -9.12 -12.60
N ILE A 30 9.71 -8.51 -12.26
CA ILE A 30 8.91 -7.64 -13.12
C ILE A 30 8.86 -6.25 -12.50
N ASP A 31 9.20 -5.22 -13.26
CA ASP A 31 9.22 -3.84 -12.78
C ASP A 31 7.83 -3.21 -12.84
N PRO A 32 7.38 -2.54 -11.77
CA PRO A 32 6.15 -1.75 -11.79
C PRO A 32 6.31 -0.53 -12.69
N VAL A 33 5.26 -0.19 -13.43
CA VAL A 33 5.17 1.08 -14.15
C VAL A 33 4.65 2.16 -13.17
N PRO A 34 5.37 3.28 -13.01
CA PRO A 34 4.89 4.35 -12.14
C PRO A 34 3.51 4.85 -12.56
N PHE A 35 2.60 5.06 -11.61
CA PHE A 35 1.25 5.56 -11.90
C PHE A 35 1.26 6.92 -12.64
N THR A 36 2.31 7.73 -12.44
CA THR A 36 2.52 9.00 -13.14
C THR A 36 2.81 8.85 -14.63
N SER A 37 3.20 7.64 -15.07
CA SER A 37 3.43 7.32 -16.48
C SER A 37 2.15 7.00 -17.24
N VAL A 38 1.00 6.90 -16.57
CA VAL A 38 -0.28 6.48 -17.15
C VAL A 38 -1.34 7.54 -16.86
N LYS A 39 -1.88 8.16 -17.91
CA LYS A 39 -2.95 9.15 -17.83
C LYS A 39 -4.27 8.51 -18.26
N VAL A 40 -5.14 8.23 -17.29
CA VAL A 40 -6.48 7.69 -17.53
C VAL A 40 -7.36 8.72 -18.21
N THR A 41 -8.09 8.28 -19.24
CA THR A 41 -8.95 9.14 -20.09
C THR A 41 -10.39 8.61 -20.21
N ASP A 42 -10.69 7.43 -19.63
CA ASP A 42 -12.03 6.86 -19.66
C ASP A 42 -13.04 7.58 -18.74
N SER A 43 -14.31 7.25 -18.92
CA SER A 43 -15.39 7.81 -18.10
C SER A 43 -15.63 7.02 -16.81
N PHE A 44 -15.12 5.79 -16.69
CA PHE A 44 -15.33 4.97 -15.50
C PHE A 44 -14.35 5.31 -14.38
N TRP A 45 -13.04 5.17 -14.64
CA TRP A 45 -12.00 5.49 -13.66
C TRP A 45 -11.69 6.98 -13.58
N GLY A 46 -11.79 7.70 -14.72
CA GLY A 46 -11.55 9.14 -14.77
C GLY A 46 -12.51 9.92 -13.85
N GLN A 47 -13.78 9.54 -13.76
CA GLN A 47 -14.72 10.15 -12.81
C GLN A 47 -14.35 9.87 -11.36
N ARG A 48 -13.88 8.66 -11.03
CA ARG A 48 -13.47 8.29 -9.67
C ARG A 48 -12.18 9.00 -9.25
N LEU A 49 -11.22 9.13 -10.15
CA LEU A 49 -10.02 9.93 -9.92
C LEU A 49 -10.34 11.41 -9.71
N LYS A 50 -11.31 11.94 -10.46
CA LYS A 50 -11.82 13.31 -10.29
C LYS A 50 -12.51 13.47 -8.93
N ALA A 51 -13.41 12.55 -8.56
CA ALA A 51 -14.10 12.57 -7.26
C ALA A 51 -13.11 12.47 -6.09
N SER A 52 -12.09 11.62 -6.22
CA SER A 52 -11.02 11.53 -5.22
C SER A 52 -10.30 12.87 -5.01
N ARG A 53 -9.97 13.57 -6.11
CA ARG A 53 -9.30 14.87 -6.07
C ARG A 53 -10.18 15.99 -5.53
N GLU A 54 -11.44 16.06 -5.96
CA GLU A 54 -12.31 17.20 -5.72
C GLU A 54 -13.17 17.05 -4.46
N VAL A 55 -13.39 15.81 -3.99
CA VAL A 55 -14.27 15.53 -2.85
C VAL A 55 -13.57 14.70 -1.78
N THR A 56 -13.09 13.50 -2.11
CA THR A 56 -12.64 12.54 -1.09
C THR A 56 -11.47 13.06 -0.25
N ILE A 57 -10.41 13.56 -0.89
CA ILE A 57 -9.21 14.06 -0.19
C ILE A 57 -9.47 15.37 0.56
N PRO A 58 -10.15 16.37 -0.01
CA PRO A 58 -10.58 17.56 0.75
C PRO A 58 -11.45 17.22 1.96
N LEU A 59 -12.41 16.31 1.82
CA LEU A 59 -13.23 15.81 2.93
C LEU A 59 -12.37 15.15 4.02
N ALA A 60 -11.42 14.31 3.65
CA ALA A 60 -10.55 13.64 4.62
C ALA A 60 -9.71 14.64 5.44
N PHE A 61 -9.16 15.67 4.82
CA PHE A 61 -8.47 16.75 5.53
C PHE A 61 -9.40 17.50 6.50
N SER A 62 -10.61 17.86 6.03
CA SER A 62 -11.64 18.51 6.88
C SER A 62 -11.97 17.63 8.08
N LYS A 63 -12.13 16.32 7.88
CA LYS A 63 -12.41 15.37 8.95
C LYS A 63 -11.24 15.19 9.92
N CYS A 64 -10.00 15.22 9.45
CA CYS A 64 -8.83 15.21 10.33
C CYS A 64 -8.82 16.43 11.27
N GLU A 65 -9.26 17.59 10.81
CA GLU A 65 -9.40 18.80 11.63
C GLU A 65 -10.60 18.71 12.58
N GLU A 66 -11.79 18.46 12.04
CA GLU A 66 -13.05 18.40 12.81
C GLU A 66 -13.04 17.36 13.93
N THR A 67 -12.40 16.20 13.69
CA THR A 67 -12.37 15.08 14.64
C THR A 67 -11.12 15.10 15.55
N GLY A 68 -10.33 16.19 15.50
CA GLY A 68 -9.25 16.44 16.46
C GLY A 68 -7.92 15.76 16.14
N ARG A 69 -7.73 15.14 14.96
CA ARG A 69 -6.47 14.48 14.60
C ARG A 69 -5.30 15.47 14.59
N TYR A 70 -5.48 16.69 14.08
CA TYR A 70 -4.46 17.74 14.18
C TYR A 70 -4.24 18.22 15.61
N ARG A 71 -5.31 18.30 16.41
CA ARG A 71 -5.22 18.67 17.82
C ARG A 71 -4.35 17.70 18.62
N ASN A 72 -4.37 16.40 18.28
CA ASN A 72 -3.52 15.41 18.91
C ASN A 72 -2.03 15.74 18.73
N PHE A 73 -1.59 16.11 17.53
CA PHE A 73 -0.20 16.54 17.28
C PHE A 73 0.14 17.83 18.02
N ILE A 74 -0.75 18.82 18.04
CA ILE A 74 -0.54 20.08 18.78
C ILE A 74 -0.39 19.78 20.28
N ASN A 75 -1.23 18.92 20.83
CA ASN A 75 -1.15 18.51 22.22
C ASN A 75 0.13 17.71 22.52
N ALA A 76 0.56 16.85 21.60
CA ALA A 76 1.80 16.09 21.76
C ALA A 76 3.05 16.98 21.70
N ALA A 77 3.00 18.11 20.98
CA ALA A 77 4.05 19.12 21.01
C ALA A 77 4.13 19.90 22.34
N HIS A 78 3.04 19.87 23.14
CA HIS A 78 2.93 20.55 24.45
C HIS A 78 2.31 19.60 25.49
N PRO A 79 3.02 18.51 25.88
CA PRO A 79 2.48 17.50 26.79
C PRO A 79 2.03 18.08 28.13
N SER A 80 0.91 17.59 28.66
CA SER A 80 0.40 18.02 29.97
C SER A 80 -0.42 16.93 30.64
N ASP A 81 -0.28 16.81 31.96
CA ASP A 81 -1.06 15.89 32.79
C ASP A 81 -2.58 16.20 32.78
N THR A 82 -2.96 17.41 32.34
CA THR A 82 -4.36 17.83 32.24
C THR A 82 -5.03 17.42 30.93
N ILE A 83 -4.26 16.98 29.93
CA ILE A 83 -4.81 16.54 28.65
C ILE A 83 -5.47 15.18 28.84
N LYS A 84 -6.75 15.10 28.48
CA LYS A 84 -7.47 13.83 28.39
C LYS A 84 -7.18 13.21 27.01
N VAL A 85 -6.46 12.09 27.01
CA VAL A 85 -6.19 11.32 25.81
C VAL A 85 -7.43 10.49 25.48
N GLY A 86 -7.95 10.64 24.28
CA GLY A 86 -9.14 9.94 23.79
C GLY A 86 -9.04 9.65 22.30
N GLY A 87 -10.14 9.20 21.70
CA GLY A 87 -10.17 8.73 20.30
C GLY A 87 -9.65 7.30 20.18
N LEU A 88 -8.96 7.02 19.10
CA LEU A 88 -8.31 5.72 18.86
C LEU A 88 -6.79 5.88 18.93
N ALA A 89 -6.12 4.84 19.40
CA ALA A 89 -4.66 4.84 19.56
C ALA A 89 -3.88 5.07 18.25
N PHE A 90 -4.54 4.94 17.10
CA PHE A 90 -3.96 5.07 15.77
C PHE A 90 -4.54 6.23 14.93
N ASP A 91 -5.19 7.20 15.57
CA ASP A 91 -5.77 8.38 14.91
C ASP A 91 -4.76 9.18 14.06
N ASP A 92 -3.48 9.16 14.44
CA ASP A 92 -2.39 9.79 13.68
C ASP A 92 -2.34 9.31 12.23
N THR A 93 -2.69 8.05 11.98
CA THR A 93 -2.61 7.44 10.65
C THR A 93 -3.60 8.03 9.66
N ASP A 94 -4.71 8.62 10.10
CA ASP A 94 -5.67 9.28 9.22
C ASP A 94 -5.02 10.48 8.52
N VAL A 95 -4.16 11.21 9.25
CA VAL A 95 -3.39 12.34 8.72
C VAL A 95 -2.34 11.82 7.70
N TYR A 96 -1.61 10.77 8.05
CA TYR A 96 -0.56 10.22 7.18
C TYR A 96 -1.11 9.67 5.87
N LYS A 97 -2.20 8.89 5.93
CA LYS A 97 -2.87 8.34 4.74
C LYS A 97 -3.47 9.43 3.85
N THR A 98 -4.05 10.48 4.46
CA THR A 98 -4.60 11.60 3.70
C THR A 98 -3.48 12.37 2.97
N ILE A 99 -2.33 12.60 3.64
CA ILE A 99 -1.14 13.19 3.01
C ILE A 99 -0.61 12.29 1.89
N GLU A 100 -0.59 10.97 2.08
CA GLU A 100 -0.17 10.02 1.04
C GLU A 100 -1.01 10.17 -0.22
N GLY A 101 -2.34 10.12 -0.10
CA GLY A 101 -3.24 10.29 -1.24
C GLY A 101 -3.13 11.66 -1.91
N ALA A 102 -3.04 12.72 -1.11
CA ALA A 102 -2.82 14.08 -1.60
C ALA A 102 -1.48 14.22 -2.34
N SER A 103 -0.45 13.53 -1.88
CA SER A 103 0.87 13.52 -2.51
C SER A 103 0.84 12.81 -3.87
N TYR A 104 0.10 11.70 -4.00
CA TYR A 104 -0.12 11.07 -5.30
C TYR A 104 -0.87 11.99 -6.27
N LEU A 105 -1.86 12.76 -5.77
CA LEU A 105 -2.51 13.77 -6.61
C LEU A 105 -1.54 14.86 -7.06
N LEU A 106 -0.65 15.35 -6.18
CA LEU A 106 0.34 16.38 -6.54
C LEU A 106 1.30 15.91 -7.64
N GLN A 107 1.63 14.62 -7.70
CA GLN A 107 2.46 14.07 -8.77
C GLN A 107 1.75 14.09 -10.13
N THR A 108 0.42 13.92 -10.13
CA THR A 108 -0.39 13.86 -11.36
C THR A 108 -0.98 15.23 -11.73
N TYR A 109 -1.39 16.00 -10.73
CA TYR A 109 -2.05 17.30 -10.85
C TYR A 109 -1.38 18.31 -9.90
N PRO A 110 -0.30 18.96 -10.32
CA PRO A 110 0.42 19.92 -9.48
C PRO A 110 -0.50 21.06 -8.97
N ASP A 111 -0.58 21.21 -7.65
CA ASP A 111 -1.38 22.24 -6.97
C ASP A 111 -0.57 22.89 -5.83
N LYS A 112 -0.20 24.16 -6.03
CA LYS A 112 0.59 24.92 -5.05
C LYS A 112 -0.15 25.19 -3.75
N LYS A 113 -1.49 25.29 -3.78
CA LYS A 113 -2.29 25.52 -2.57
C LYS A 113 -2.33 24.25 -1.71
N LEU A 114 -2.58 23.10 -2.34
CA LEU A 114 -2.55 21.80 -1.67
C LEU A 114 -1.15 21.52 -1.09
N ALA A 115 -0.08 21.75 -1.87
CA ALA A 115 1.28 21.55 -1.39
C ALA A 115 1.61 22.44 -0.17
N LYS A 116 1.19 23.71 -0.17
CA LYS A 116 1.37 24.61 0.98
C LYS A 116 0.54 24.18 2.19
N TYR A 117 -0.66 23.67 1.97
CA TYR A 117 -1.50 23.16 3.04
C TYR A 117 -0.86 21.93 3.71
N ILE A 118 -0.38 20.99 2.92
CA ILE A 118 0.37 19.82 3.44
C ILE A 118 1.59 20.27 4.25
N ASP A 119 2.37 21.22 3.75
CA ASP A 119 3.51 21.78 4.49
C ASP A 119 3.09 22.31 5.87
N SER A 120 1.93 23.02 5.96
CA SER A 120 1.44 23.54 7.24
C SER A 120 1.04 22.42 8.22
N VAL A 121 0.45 21.33 7.74
CA VAL A 121 0.15 20.14 8.55
C VAL A 121 1.45 19.47 9.02
N LEU A 122 2.45 19.37 8.15
CA LEU A 122 3.74 18.76 8.49
C LEU A 122 4.52 19.54 9.56
N VAL A 123 4.32 20.86 9.69
CA VAL A 123 4.88 21.64 10.80
C VAL A 123 4.31 21.16 12.14
N ILE A 124 3.00 20.88 12.20
CA ILE A 124 2.34 20.37 13.40
C ILE A 124 2.84 18.95 13.74
N VAL A 125 2.95 18.10 12.73
CA VAL A 125 3.47 16.73 12.88
C VAL A 125 4.92 16.75 13.39
N ALA A 126 5.77 17.59 12.79
CA ALA A 126 7.19 17.71 13.18
C ALA A 126 7.35 18.16 14.64
N ALA A 127 6.50 19.10 15.09
CA ALA A 127 6.56 19.62 16.47
C ALA A 127 6.19 18.56 17.52
N ALA A 128 5.40 17.55 17.14
CA ALA A 128 4.98 16.46 18.03
C ALA A 128 6.05 15.37 18.22
N GLN A 129 7.10 15.35 17.39
CA GLN A 129 8.13 14.31 17.44
C GLN A 129 9.09 14.53 18.62
N GLU A 130 9.27 13.50 19.43
CA GLU A 130 10.18 13.54 20.57
C GLU A 130 11.65 13.64 20.11
N PRO A 131 12.56 14.14 20.97
CA PRO A 131 13.97 14.38 20.59
C PRO A 131 14.70 13.17 20.04
N ASP A 132 14.38 11.97 20.52
CA ASP A 132 14.97 10.69 20.10
C ASP A 132 14.33 10.10 18.83
N GLY A 133 13.33 10.78 18.26
CA GLY A 133 12.65 10.39 17.04
C GLY A 133 11.32 9.67 17.24
N TYR A 134 10.94 9.29 18.44
CA TYR A 134 9.64 8.67 18.70
C TYR A 134 8.50 9.62 18.34
N LEU A 135 7.45 9.11 17.71
CA LEU A 135 6.25 9.90 17.40
C LEU A 135 4.99 9.02 17.48
N TYR A 136 4.22 9.22 18.54
CA TYR A 136 2.95 8.55 18.77
C TYR A 136 2.12 9.39 19.74
N THR A 137 1.15 10.15 19.21
CA THR A 137 0.46 11.20 19.98
C THR A 137 -0.32 10.64 21.16
N SER A 138 -0.93 9.46 21.01
CA SER A 138 -1.73 8.80 22.03
C SER A 138 -0.97 8.47 23.33
N ARG A 139 0.37 8.55 23.30
CA ARG A 139 1.22 8.46 24.48
C ARG A 139 1.84 9.81 24.83
N THR A 140 2.38 10.51 23.84
CA THR A 140 3.18 11.73 24.05
C THR A 140 2.35 12.88 24.62
N MET A 141 1.05 12.97 24.31
CA MET A 141 0.16 14.03 24.81
C MET A 141 0.08 14.09 26.35
N ASN A 142 0.02 12.94 26.99
CA ASN A 142 0.01 12.80 28.44
C ASN A 142 0.78 11.55 28.85
N PRO A 143 2.10 11.65 29.09
CA PRO A 143 2.94 10.49 29.40
C PRO A 143 2.59 9.78 30.71
N LYS A 144 1.95 10.48 31.68
CA LYS A 144 1.51 9.88 32.95
C LYS A 144 0.19 9.11 32.80
N HIS A 145 -0.69 9.59 31.92
CA HIS A 145 -1.99 8.99 31.66
C HIS A 145 -2.20 8.86 30.14
N PRO A 146 -1.41 8.00 29.44
CA PRO A 146 -1.54 7.79 28.01
C PRO A 146 -2.86 7.11 27.69
N HIS A 147 -3.16 6.96 26.37
CA HIS A 147 -4.29 6.17 25.92
C HIS A 147 -4.26 4.76 26.55
N GLU A 148 -5.41 4.24 26.96
CA GLU A 148 -5.53 2.92 27.64
C GLU A 148 -4.88 1.76 26.86
N TRP A 149 -4.84 1.88 25.51
CA TRP A 149 -4.21 0.90 24.63
C TRP A 149 -2.71 1.10 24.46
N ALA A 150 -2.16 2.23 24.88
CA ALA A 150 -0.72 2.52 24.71
C ALA A 150 0.16 1.86 25.77
N GLY A 151 -0.41 1.47 26.91
CA GLY A 151 0.35 0.94 28.05
C GLY A 151 1.13 2.01 28.81
N SER A 152 1.82 1.61 29.87
CA SER A 152 2.58 2.51 30.75
C SER A 152 3.97 2.87 30.17
N LYS A 153 4.51 2.03 29.29
CA LYS A 153 5.82 2.20 28.64
C LYS A 153 5.69 2.11 27.12
N ARG A 154 6.64 2.69 26.39
CA ARG A 154 6.75 2.50 24.93
C ARG A 154 6.82 1.01 24.61
N TRP A 155 6.17 0.62 23.53
CA TRP A 155 6.15 -0.74 22.97
C TRP A 155 5.49 -1.81 23.85
N GLU A 156 4.95 -1.44 25.02
CA GLU A 156 4.38 -2.39 25.99
C GLU A 156 3.22 -3.18 25.39
N LYS A 157 2.31 -2.51 24.67
CA LYS A 157 1.11 -3.11 24.07
C LYS A 157 1.13 -3.12 22.54
N VAL A 158 2.32 -3.01 21.94
CA VAL A 158 2.46 -2.87 20.50
C VAL A 158 2.01 -4.12 19.73
N GLU A 159 2.10 -5.30 20.34
CA GLU A 159 1.58 -6.55 19.77
C GLU A 159 0.06 -6.70 19.94
N GLU A 160 -0.57 -5.83 20.72
CA GLU A 160 -2.00 -5.82 20.95
C GLU A 160 -2.68 -4.72 20.13
N LEU A 161 -2.96 -3.58 20.75
CA LEU A 161 -3.78 -2.51 20.22
C LEU A 161 -3.13 -1.12 20.24
N SER A 162 -1.90 -0.93 20.75
CA SER A 162 -1.28 0.39 20.77
C SER A 162 -1.02 0.95 19.36
N HIS A 163 -0.74 0.07 18.40
CA HIS A 163 -0.57 0.45 16.99
C HIS A 163 0.62 1.39 16.73
N GLU A 164 1.63 1.42 17.57
CA GLU A 164 2.82 2.27 17.38
C GLU A 164 3.53 1.96 16.05
N PHE A 165 3.70 0.66 15.71
CA PHE A 165 4.29 0.27 14.42
C PHE A 165 3.33 0.45 13.23
N TYR A 166 2.02 0.41 13.45
CA TYR A 166 1.04 0.78 12.44
C TYR A 166 1.13 2.27 12.09
N ASN A 167 1.29 3.12 13.11
CA ASN A 167 1.55 4.55 12.93
C ASN A 167 2.86 4.79 12.15
N LEU A 168 3.95 4.09 12.50
CA LEU A 168 5.20 4.15 11.75
C LEU A 168 4.98 3.78 10.27
N GLY A 169 4.31 2.66 10.01
CA GLY A 169 4.11 2.16 8.66
C GLY A 169 3.39 3.17 7.76
N HIS A 170 2.26 3.71 8.20
CA HIS A 170 1.53 4.73 7.45
C HIS A 170 2.27 6.06 7.33
N MET A 171 3.03 6.44 8.35
CA MET A 171 3.89 7.62 8.27
C MET A 171 4.94 7.47 7.17
N VAL A 172 5.63 6.33 7.13
CA VAL A 172 6.67 6.05 6.12
C VAL A 172 6.08 6.05 4.72
N GLU A 173 4.93 5.38 4.50
CA GLU A 173 4.24 5.39 3.20
C GLU A 173 3.89 6.81 2.76
N GLY A 174 3.26 7.61 3.62
CA GLY A 174 2.91 9.00 3.33
C GLY A 174 4.14 9.89 3.10
N ALA A 175 5.20 9.68 3.85
CA ALA A 175 6.43 10.44 3.74
C ALA A 175 7.18 10.18 2.43
N ILE A 176 7.23 8.92 1.99
CA ILE A 176 7.81 8.55 0.69
C ILE A 176 7.00 9.16 -0.45
N ALA A 177 5.66 9.04 -0.40
CA ALA A 177 4.78 9.64 -1.39
C ALA A 177 4.98 11.16 -1.49
N HIS A 178 5.09 11.86 -0.35
CA HIS A 178 5.33 13.29 -0.30
C HIS A 178 6.71 13.67 -0.86
N TYR A 179 7.75 12.92 -0.52
CA TYR A 179 9.10 13.13 -1.07
C TYR A 179 9.12 12.95 -2.59
N GLN A 180 8.49 11.90 -3.11
CA GLN A 180 8.38 11.63 -4.54
C GLN A 180 7.60 12.73 -5.29
N ALA A 181 6.55 13.29 -4.64
CA ALA A 181 5.73 14.36 -5.22
C ALA A 181 6.43 15.71 -5.28
N THR A 182 7.19 16.05 -4.25
CA THR A 182 7.64 17.43 -4.01
C THR A 182 9.16 17.60 -4.04
N GLY A 183 9.91 16.51 -3.89
CA GLY A 183 11.35 16.51 -3.64
C GLY A 183 11.74 17.00 -2.24
N LYS A 184 10.77 17.40 -1.40
CA LYS A 184 11.03 17.89 -0.04
C LYS A 184 11.23 16.74 0.92
N ARG A 185 12.20 16.90 1.81
CA ARG A 185 12.54 15.88 2.81
C ARG A 185 11.84 16.08 4.16
N ASN A 186 11.12 17.17 4.34
CA ASN A 186 10.53 17.55 5.63
C ASN A 186 9.72 16.43 6.29
N PHE A 187 8.87 15.71 5.54
CA PHE A 187 8.14 14.56 6.08
C PHE A 187 8.99 13.29 6.11
N LEU A 188 9.81 13.08 5.09
CA LEU A 188 10.70 11.92 5.02
C LEU A 188 11.68 11.89 6.20
N ASP A 189 12.23 13.03 6.61
CA ASP A 189 13.17 13.11 7.73
C ASP A 189 12.48 12.82 9.08
N ILE A 190 11.20 13.20 9.26
CA ILE A 190 10.39 12.81 10.43
C ILE A 190 10.22 11.28 10.46
N ALA A 191 9.83 10.69 9.33
CA ALA A 191 9.63 9.25 9.21
C ALA A 191 10.93 8.45 9.43
N ILE A 192 12.05 8.92 8.88
CA ILE A 192 13.38 8.35 9.10
C ILE A 192 13.75 8.35 10.57
N ARG A 193 13.57 9.47 11.28
CA ARG A 193 13.87 9.56 12.71
C ARG A 193 13.02 8.59 13.53
N TYR A 194 11.76 8.39 13.18
CA TYR A 194 10.92 7.42 13.87
C TYR A 194 11.32 5.98 13.53
N ALA A 195 11.61 5.67 12.28
CA ALA A 195 12.14 4.37 11.88
C ALA A 195 13.48 4.05 12.56
N ASP A 196 14.36 5.06 12.70
CA ASP A 196 15.63 4.93 13.41
C ASP A 196 15.44 4.67 14.91
N CYS A 197 14.45 5.31 15.54
CA CYS A 197 14.06 5.04 16.92
C CYS A 197 13.64 3.56 17.07
N VAL A 198 12.80 3.06 16.17
CA VAL A 198 12.36 1.66 16.19
C VAL A 198 13.54 0.72 15.98
N CYS A 199 14.38 0.93 14.96
CA CYS A 199 15.55 0.07 14.70
C CYS A 199 16.56 0.06 15.87
N ARG A 200 16.61 1.14 16.67
CA ARG A 200 17.46 1.22 17.87
C ARG A 200 16.90 0.44 19.05
N GLU A 201 15.59 0.47 19.24
CA GLU A 201 14.94 -0.06 20.46
C GLU A 201 14.36 -1.48 20.26
N ILE A 202 14.09 -1.88 19.02
CA ILE A 202 13.45 -3.15 18.67
C ILE A 202 14.40 -4.04 17.89
N GLY A 203 14.59 -5.25 18.38
CA GLY A 203 15.50 -6.23 17.80
C GLY A 203 15.85 -7.32 18.82
N SER A 204 16.86 -8.12 18.49
CA SER A 204 17.42 -9.18 19.37
C SER A 204 18.80 -8.82 19.96
N GLY A 205 19.28 -7.59 19.72
CA GLY A 205 20.58 -7.12 20.24
C GLY A 205 20.52 -6.72 21.73
N PRO A 206 21.68 -6.45 22.33
CA PRO A 206 21.74 -6.01 23.73
C PRO A 206 20.94 -4.72 23.96
N GLY A 207 20.01 -4.74 24.92
CA GLY A 207 19.17 -3.59 25.27
C GLY A 207 17.95 -3.39 24.37
N GLN A 208 17.80 -4.15 23.31
CA GLN A 208 16.62 -4.14 22.45
C GLN A 208 15.49 -5.02 23.00
N GLN A 209 14.27 -4.73 22.56
CA GLN A 209 13.10 -5.53 22.88
C GLN A 209 12.67 -6.35 21.67
N VAL A 210 12.39 -7.64 21.87
CA VAL A 210 11.76 -8.47 20.83
C VAL A 210 10.26 -8.15 20.82
N ARG A 211 9.81 -7.45 19.79
CA ARG A 211 8.42 -7.04 19.56
C ARG A 211 8.09 -7.12 18.07
N VAL A 212 6.83 -7.42 17.76
CA VAL A 212 6.30 -7.43 16.40
C VAL A 212 5.07 -6.52 16.28
N PRO A 213 4.72 -6.00 15.10
CA PRO A 213 3.52 -5.20 14.92
C PRO A 213 2.25 -5.99 15.29
N GLY A 214 1.43 -5.47 16.19
CA GLY A 214 0.09 -6.03 16.42
C GLY A 214 -0.80 -5.87 15.20
N HIS A 215 -0.74 -4.72 14.54
CA HIS A 215 -1.29 -4.51 13.21
C HIS A 215 -0.17 -4.27 12.20
N GLN A 216 -0.11 -5.12 11.18
CA GLN A 216 0.89 -5.09 10.13
C GLN A 216 0.70 -3.88 9.22
N ILE A 217 1.74 -3.39 8.66
CA ILE A 217 2.04 -2.43 7.59
C ILE A 217 3.51 -1.99 7.66
N ALA A 218 4.10 -1.99 8.85
CA ALA A 218 5.47 -1.56 9.04
C ALA A 218 6.45 -2.36 8.17
N GLU A 219 6.17 -3.64 7.95
CA GLU A 219 7.00 -4.55 7.17
C GLU A 219 7.16 -4.07 5.72
N MET A 220 6.04 -3.80 5.03
CA MET A 220 6.10 -3.31 3.65
C MET A 220 6.58 -1.86 3.56
N ALA A 221 6.26 -1.03 4.54
CA ALA A 221 6.69 0.36 4.58
C ALA A 221 8.22 0.49 4.77
N LEU A 222 8.80 -0.31 5.67
CA LEU A 222 10.24 -0.34 5.89
C LEU A 222 11.01 -0.92 4.70
N ALA A 223 10.48 -1.95 4.03
CA ALA A 223 11.02 -2.45 2.77
C ALA A 223 11.06 -1.33 1.70
N LYS A 224 10.01 -0.53 1.61
CA LYS A 224 9.94 0.63 0.71
C LYS A 224 10.89 1.76 1.15
N LEU A 225 11.07 1.98 2.45
CA LEU A 225 12.04 2.94 2.98
C LEU A 225 13.48 2.55 2.65
N TYR A 226 13.80 1.24 2.69
CA TYR A 226 15.07 0.71 2.20
C TYR A 226 15.30 1.07 0.73
N LEU A 227 14.31 0.86 -0.14
CA LEU A 227 14.43 1.19 -1.57
C LEU A 227 14.69 2.69 -1.82
N VAL A 228 14.13 3.57 -1.00
CA VAL A 228 14.29 5.03 -1.14
C VAL A 228 15.59 5.54 -0.56
N THR A 229 16.06 4.94 0.55
CA THR A 229 17.23 5.44 1.30
C THR A 229 18.52 4.65 1.05
N GLY A 230 18.42 3.41 0.58
CA GLY A 230 19.54 2.47 0.47
C GLY A 230 20.04 1.94 1.83
N GLN A 231 19.38 2.25 2.95
CA GLN A 231 19.85 1.86 4.28
C GLN A 231 19.35 0.47 4.66
N GLN A 232 20.27 -0.50 4.70
CA GLN A 232 19.99 -1.92 4.94
C GLN A 232 19.19 -2.17 6.23
N LYS A 233 19.42 -1.39 7.29
CA LYS A 233 18.74 -1.54 8.60
C LYS A 233 17.21 -1.56 8.51
N TYR A 234 16.62 -0.88 7.51
CA TYR A 234 15.16 -0.88 7.34
C TYR A 234 14.64 -2.18 6.76
N LEU A 235 15.36 -2.77 5.80
CA LEU A 235 15.03 -4.09 5.29
C LEU A 235 15.24 -5.17 6.35
N ASP A 236 16.33 -5.07 7.12
CA ASP A 236 16.61 -5.97 8.25
C ASP A 236 15.51 -5.89 9.31
N GLN A 237 15.01 -4.69 9.63
CA GLN A 237 13.92 -4.49 10.57
C GLN A 237 12.59 -5.05 10.04
N ALA A 238 12.30 -4.87 8.74
CA ALA A 238 11.12 -5.46 8.11
C ALA A 238 11.16 -6.99 8.19
N LYS A 239 12.31 -7.59 7.87
CA LYS A 239 12.53 -9.04 7.97
C LYS A 239 12.45 -9.51 9.42
N PHE A 240 13.04 -8.78 10.37
CA PHE A 240 12.97 -9.09 11.80
C PHE A 240 11.51 -9.21 12.28
N PHE A 241 10.66 -8.28 11.91
CA PHE A 241 9.24 -8.33 12.29
C PHE A 241 8.54 -9.58 11.77
N LEU A 242 8.85 -10.01 10.56
CA LEU A 242 8.30 -11.24 9.97
C LEU A 242 8.89 -12.49 10.64
N ASP A 243 10.22 -12.55 10.81
CA ASP A 243 10.91 -13.70 11.39
C ASP A 243 10.49 -13.95 12.86
N GLN A 244 10.21 -12.87 13.60
CA GLN A 244 9.82 -12.99 15.00
C GLN A 244 8.32 -13.24 15.21
N ARG A 245 7.48 -13.03 14.20
CA ARG A 245 6.05 -13.34 14.30
C ARG A 245 5.84 -14.85 14.45
N GLY A 246 5.04 -15.24 15.46
CA GLY A 246 4.86 -16.62 15.86
C GLY A 246 5.91 -17.14 16.85
N HIS A 247 6.90 -16.30 17.22
CA HIS A 247 7.94 -16.62 18.21
C HIS A 247 7.89 -15.73 19.47
N THR A 248 6.95 -14.76 19.51
CA THR A 248 6.71 -13.95 20.71
C THR A 248 5.76 -14.65 21.69
N SER A 249 5.44 -14.01 22.81
CA SER A 249 4.44 -14.54 23.76
C SER A 249 3.01 -14.54 23.19
N ARG A 250 2.77 -13.80 22.07
CA ARG A 250 1.49 -13.76 21.41
C ARG A 250 1.40 -14.87 20.36
N THR A 251 0.33 -15.69 20.46
CA THR A 251 0.14 -16.88 19.62
C THR A 251 -1.29 -16.96 19.04
N ASP A 252 -1.97 -15.82 18.92
CA ASP A 252 -3.34 -15.77 18.42
C ASP A 252 -3.40 -15.69 16.88
N GLU A 253 -4.51 -16.19 16.33
CA GLU A 253 -4.81 -16.09 14.91
C GLU A 253 -5.15 -14.66 14.49
N TYR A 254 -5.72 -13.84 15.40
CA TYR A 254 -6.18 -12.49 15.10
C TYR A 254 -5.09 -11.62 14.49
N SER A 255 -3.87 -11.74 14.99
CA SER A 255 -2.69 -11.02 14.48
C SER A 255 -1.74 -11.89 13.64
N GLN A 256 -2.21 -13.05 13.17
CA GLN A 256 -1.41 -14.03 12.40
C GLN A 256 -0.14 -14.50 13.14
N ALA A 257 -0.21 -14.57 14.48
CA ALA A 257 0.91 -14.99 15.35
C ALA A 257 0.83 -16.46 15.80
N HIS A 258 -0.15 -17.22 15.28
CA HIS A 258 -0.40 -18.63 15.65
C HIS A 258 0.69 -19.62 15.18
N LYS A 259 1.45 -19.24 14.15
CA LYS A 259 2.58 -19.99 13.58
C LYS A 259 3.65 -19.02 13.06
N PRO A 260 4.91 -19.41 12.96
CA PRO A 260 5.91 -18.70 12.17
C PRO A 260 5.39 -18.42 10.76
N VAL A 261 5.68 -17.25 10.21
CA VAL A 261 5.05 -16.82 8.92
C VAL A 261 5.38 -17.75 7.76
N THR A 262 6.56 -18.37 7.76
CA THR A 262 6.98 -19.32 6.72
C THR A 262 6.31 -20.70 6.83
N GLU A 263 5.65 -20.99 7.94
CA GLU A 263 4.91 -22.24 8.20
C GLU A 263 3.39 -22.07 8.01
N GLN A 264 2.92 -20.84 7.79
CA GLN A 264 1.50 -20.57 7.58
C GLN A 264 1.03 -21.11 6.23
N ASP A 265 -0.16 -21.70 6.22
CA ASP A 265 -0.78 -22.36 5.08
C ASP A 265 -2.28 -22.04 4.93
N GLU A 266 -2.83 -21.27 5.86
CA GLU A 266 -4.21 -20.83 5.90
C GLU A 266 -4.32 -19.35 6.28
N ALA A 267 -5.21 -18.63 5.62
CA ALA A 267 -5.54 -17.25 5.98
C ALA A 267 -6.48 -17.24 7.18
N VAL A 268 -6.04 -16.65 8.29
CA VAL A 268 -6.78 -16.58 9.56
C VAL A 268 -6.76 -15.18 10.15
N GLY A 269 -7.64 -14.93 11.09
CA GLY A 269 -7.69 -13.70 11.87
C GLY A 269 -8.10 -12.47 11.05
N HIS A 270 -7.69 -11.30 11.52
CA HIS A 270 -8.09 -10.01 10.95
C HIS A 270 -7.58 -9.87 9.51
N ALA A 271 -8.51 -9.66 8.57
CA ALA A 271 -8.20 -9.76 7.14
C ALA A 271 -7.24 -8.65 6.63
N VAL A 272 -7.32 -7.43 7.17
CA VAL A 272 -6.43 -6.33 6.78
C VAL A 272 -5.00 -6.58 7.28
N ARG A 273 -4.87 -7.00 8.55
CA ARG A 273 -3.56 -7.37 9.14
C ARG A 273 -2.89 -8.45 8.31
N ALA A 274 -3.63 -9.49 7.96
CA ALA A 274 -3.18 -10.59 7.12
C ALA A 274 -2.70 -10.12 5.74
N ALA A 275 -3.56 -9.38 5.02
CA ALA A 275 -3.23 -8.89 3.67
C ALA A 275 -2.00 -7.98 3.67
N TYR A 276 -1.85 -7.09 4.65
CA TYR A 276 -0.66 -6.25 4.77
C TYR A 276 0.60 -7.05 5.11
N MET A 277 0.47 -8.07 5.97
CA MET A 277 1.59 -8.98 6.24
C MET A 277 2.03 -9.72 4.98
N TYR A 278 1.10 -10.29 4.22
CA TYR A 278 1.42 -11.03 2.99
C TYR A 278 2.07 -10.11 1.95
N ALA A 279 1.62 -8.85 1.85
CA ALA A 279 2.28 -7.85 1.01
C ALA A 279 3.72 -7.57 1.48
N GLY A 280 3.94 -7.41 2.79
CA GLY A 280 5.28 -7.24 3.37
C GLY A 280 6.18 -8.45 3.18
N MET A 281 5.63 -9.68 3.31
CA MET A 281 6.37 -10.92 3.02
C MET A 281 6.82 -10.97 1.55
N ALA A 282 5.98 -10.54 0.61
CA ALA A 282 6.33 -10.47 -0.80
C ALA A 282 7.45 -9.43 -1.07
N ASP A 283 7.38 -8.25 -0.45
CA ASP A 283 8.42 -7.22 -0.58
C ASP A 283 9.76 -7.71 -0.01
N VAL A 284 9.76 -8.30 1.20
CA VAL A 284 10.98 -8.83 1.82
C VAL A 284 11.54 -9.99 1.00
N ALA A 285 10.70 -10.91 0.53
CA ALA A 285 11.13 -12.01 -0.34
C ALA A 285 11.81 -11.52 -1.62
N ALA A 286 11.20 -10.54 -2.30
CA ALA A 286 11.75 -9.94 -3.52
C ALA A 286 13.11 -9.29 -3.28
N LEU A 287 13.28 -8.60 -2.13
CA LEU A 287 14.49 -7.83 -1.82
C LEU A 287 15.61 -8.67 -1.19
N THR A 288 15.30 -9.81 -0.59
CA THR A 288 16.28 -10.69 0.07
C THR A 288 16.56 -11.97 -0.72
N GLY A 289 15.68 -12.35 -1.65
CA GLY A 289 15.73 -13.64 -2.34
C GLY A 289 15.28 -14.83 -1.48
N ASP A 290 14.64 -14.58 -0.33
CA ASP A 290 14.20 -15.63 0.59
C ASP A 290 12.91 -16.30 0.08
N SER A 291 13.07 -17.48 -0.53
CA SER A 291 11.96 -18.23 -1.12
C SER A 291 10.99 -18.83 -0.08
N ALA A 292 11.37 -18.93 1.20
CA ALA A 292 10.49 -19.47 2.22
C ALA A 292 9.22 -18.62 2.39
N TYR A 293 9.36 -17.30 2.31
CA TYR A 293 8.20 -16.40 2.30
C TYR A 293 7.31 -16.60 1.07
N ILE A 294 7.92 -16.77 -0.12
CA ILE A 294 7.17 -16.96 -1.37
C ILE A 294 6.32 -18.23 -1.26
N HIS A 295 6.92 -19.35 -0.82
CA HIS A 295 6.21 -20.62 -0.66
C HIS A 295 5.05 -20.52 0.35
N ALA A 296 5.22 -19.76 1.42
CA ALA A 296 4.15 -19.54 2.39
C ALA A 296 3.01 -18.70 1.81
N ILE A 297 3.34 -17.60 1.11
CA ILE A 297 2.33 -16.73 0.51
C ILE A 297 1.55 -17.49 -0.58
N ASP A 298 2.21 -18.31 -1.38
CA ASP A 298 1.57 -19.10 -2.42
C ASP A 298 0.53 -20.08 -1.82
N ARG A 299 0.88 -20.81 -0.75
CA ARG A 299 -0.07 -21.68 -0.02
C ARG A 299 -1.25 -20.90 0.55
N ILE A 300 -0.97 -19.74 1.16
CA ILE A 300 -2.01 -18.88 1.73
C ILE A 300 -2.91 -18.30 0.63
N TRP A 301 -2.34 -17.89 -0.49
CA TRP A 301 -3.09 -17.41 -1.64
C TRP A 301 -4.03 -18.48 -2.20
N ASP A 302 -3.56 -19.71 -2.34
CA ASP A 302 -4.37 -20.86 -2.75
C ASP A 302 -5.51 -21.12 -1.75
N ASN A 303 -5.27 -20.98 -0.45
CA ASN A 303 -6.31 -21.08 0.57
C ASN A 303 -7.35 -19.96 0.44
N ILE A 304 -6.91 -18.70 0.29
CA ILE A 304 -7.83 -17.56 0.13
C ILE A 304 -8.70 -17.76 -1.10
N VAL A 305 -8.08 -17.91 -2.27
CA VAL A 305 -8.79 -17.94 -3.56
C VAL A 305 -9.61 -19.21 -3.75
N GLY A 306 -9.16 -20.32 -3.16
CA GLY A 306 -9.88 -21.60 -3.24
C GLY A 306 -10.99 -21.79 -2.22
N LYS A 307 -10.97 -21.03 -1.09
CA LYS A 307 -11.87 -21.38 0.04
C LYS A 307 -12.46 -20.18 0.79
N LYS A 308 -11.91 -18.97 0.66
CA LYS A 308 -12.26 -17.82 1.53
C LYS A 308 -12.50 -16.52 0.75
N TYR A 309 -12.57 -16.61 -0.57
CA TYR A 309 -12.71 -15.47 -1.48
C TYR A 309 -14.18 -15.31 -1.92
N TYR A 310 -14.74 -14.13 -1.72
CA TYR A 310 -16.10 -13.83 -2.16
C TYR A 310 -16.18 -13.55 -3.66
N ILE A 311 -17.30 -13.82 -4.27
CA ILE A 311 -17.54 -13.57 -5.70
C ILE A 311 -17.33 -12.10 -6.09
N THR A 312 -17.50 -11.18 -5.17
CA THR A 312 -17.23 -9.74 -5.32
C THR A 312 -15.75 -9.38 -5.19
N GLY A 313 -14.89 -10.33 -4.88
CA GLY A 313 -13.47 -10.05 -4.59
C GLY A 313 -13.19 -9.64 -3.15
N GLY A 314 -14.22 -9.61 -2.30
CA GLY A 314 -14.06 -9.34 -0.86
C GLY A 314 -13.38 -10.50 -0.13
N ILE A 315 -12.73 -10.20 0.97
CA ILE A 315 -12.15 -11.14 1.93
C ILE A 315 -12.50 -10.70 3.36
N GLY A 316 -12.59 -11.67 4.29
CA GLY A 316 -13.03 -11.44 5.67
C GLY A 316 -14.53 -11.67 5.83
N ALA A 317 -14.91 -12.82 6.40
CA ALA A 317 -16.30 -13.27 6.44
C ALA A 317 -17.08 -12.72 7.64
N THR A 318 -16.40 -12.43 8.75
CA THR A 318 -17.04 -12.11 10.03
C THR A 318 -16.67 -10.73 10.57
N SER A 319 -17.64 -10.04 11.17
CA SER A 319 -17.41 -8.81 11.92
C SER A 319 -16.67 -9.04 13.26
N ASN A 320 -16.77 -10.28 13.79
CA ASN A 320 -16.02 -10.63 14.99
C ASN A 320 -14.51 -10.68 14.68
N GLY A 321 -13.77 -9.69 15.17
CA GLY A 321 -12.36 -9.51 14.87
C GLY A 321 -12.07 -9.10 13.42
N GLU A 322 -13.08 -8.68 12.63
CA GLU A 322 -12.90 -8.27 11.22
C GLU A 322 -12.16 -9.34 10.40
N ALA A 323 -12.53 -10.62 10.61
CA ALA A 323 -11.66 -11.75 10.37
C ALA A 323 -12.11 -12.64 9.20
N PHE A 324 -11.17 -13.43 8.71
CA PHE A 324 -11.49 -14.60 7.90
C PHE A 324 -12.36 -15.58 8.70
N GLY A 325 -13.34 -16.18 8.03
CA GLY A 325 -14.08 -17.32 8.56
C GLY A 325 -13.33 -18.64 8.35
N LYS A 326 -13.98 -19.74 8.69
CA LYS A 326 -13.51 -21.07 8.34
C LYS A 326 -13.50 -21.25 6.81
N ASN A 327 -12.82 -22.30 6.34
CA ASN A 327 -12.86 -22.66 4.92
C ASN A 327 -14.32 -22.84 4.45
N TYR A 328 -14.69 -22.19 3.35
CA TYR A 328 -16.03 -22.15 2.75
C TYR A 328 -17.11 -21.45 3.59
N GLU A 329 -16.75 -20.74 4.66
CA GLU A 329 -17.65 -19.88 5.41
C GLU A 329 -17.74 -18.50 4.73
N LEU A 330 -18.73 -18.37 3.83
CA LEU A 330 -18.93 -17.21 2.97
C LEU A 330 -20.39 -16.72 3.02
N PRO A 331 -20.89 -16.28 4.20
CA PRO A 331 -22.26 -15.77 4.34
C PRO A 331 -22.43 -14.48 3.53
N ASN A 332 -23.62 -14.23 2.95
CA ASN A 332 -23.89 -13.04 2.15
C ASN A 332 -24.29 -11.83 3.02
N MET A 333 -25.33 -12.00 3.86
CA MET A 333 -25.91 -10.93 4.68
C MET A 333 -24.96 -10.41 5.76
N SER A 334 -24.21 -11.30 6.39
CA SER A 334 -23.26 -11.00 7.46
C SER A 334 -21.81 -10.91 7.02
N ALA A 335 -21.55 -10.98 5.72
CA ALA A 335 -20.20 -10.80 5.17
C ALA A 335 -19.62 -9.46 5.63
N TYR A 336 -18.45 -9.49 6.25
CA TYR A 336 -17.79 -8.25 6.62
C TYR A 336 -17.13 -7.59 5.41
N CYS A 337 -16.28 -8.29 4.70
CA CYS A 337 -15.66 -7.84 3.44
C CYS A 337 -15.20 -6.37 3.52
N GLU A 338 -14.32 -6.08 4.47
CA GLU A 338 -13.88 -4.72 4.75
C GLU A 338 -13.24 -4.06 3.53
N THR A 339 -13.54 -2.78 3.30
CA THR A 339 -12.92 -1.99 2.23
C THR A 339 -11.39 -1.99 2.31
N CYS A 340 -10.80 -1.90 3.51
CA CYS A 340 -9.34 -1.98 3.69
C CYS A 340 -8.79 -3.36 3.34
N ALA A 341 -9.53 -4.42 3.63
CA ALA A 341 -9.13 -5.78 3.27
C ALA A 341 -9.12 -5.99 1.74
N ALA A 342 -10.10 -5.42 1.03
CA ALA A 342 -10.11 -5.40 -0.43
C ALA A 342 -8.88 -4.66 -0.99
N ILE A 343 -8.52 -3.50 -0.43
CA ILE A 343 -7.31 -2.76 -0.83
C ILE A 343 -6.05 -3.60 -0.55
N GLY A 344 -5.96 -4.21 0.63
CA GLY A 344 -4.85 -5.11 0.98
C GLY A 344 -4.73 -6.29 0.02
N ASN A 345 -5.88 -6.88 -0.38
CA ASN A 345 -5.91 -7.98 -1.35
C ASN A 345 -5.39 -7.55 -2.73
N VAL A 346 -5.69 -6.32 -3.17
CA VAL A 346 -5.09 -5.76 -4.39
C VAL A 346 -3.58 -5.64 -4.25
N TYR A 347 -3.07 -5.17 -3.12
CA TYR A 347 -1.62 -5.06 -2.88
C TYR A 347 -0.91 -6.41 -2.92
N VAL A 348 -1.49 -7.46 -2.34
CA VAL A 348 -0.95 -8.82 -2.37
C VAL A 348 -0.89 -9.35 -3.79
N ASN A 349 -2.02 -9.32 -4.51
CA ASN A 349 -2.10 -9.87 -5.86
C ASN A 349 -1.20 -9.13 -6.86
N TYR A 350 -1.04 -7.82 -6.72
CA TYR A 350 -0.09 -7.05 -7.52
C TYR A 350 1.35 -7.52 -7.31
N ARG A 351 1.77 -7.69 -6.05
CA ARG A 351 3.12 -8.16 -5.69
C ARG A 351 3.38 -9.59 -6.17
N LEU A 352 2.40 -10.47 -6.01
CA LEU A 352 2.49 -11.84 -6.54
C LEU A 352 2.62 -11.85 -8.06
N PHE A 353 1.91 -10.95 -8.75
CA PHE A 353 2.13 -10.79 -10.19
C PHE A 353 3.55 -10.32 -10.51
N LEU A 354 4.09 -9.35 -9.78
CA LEU A 354 5.48 -8.87 -10.01
C LEU A 354 6.53 -9.96 -9.71
N LEU A 355 6.22 -10.91 -8.84
CA LEU A 355 7.08 -12.08 -8.55
C LEU A 355 6.97 -13.16 -9.62
N HIS A 356 5.75 -13.52 -10.03
CA HIS A 356 5.48 -14.72 -10.83
C HIS A 356 5.15 -14.45 -12.31
N GLY A 357 4.58 -13.29 -12.63
CA GLY A 357 4.16 -12.92 -13.99
C GLY A 357 2.90 -13.63 -14.50
N GLU A 358 2.12 -14.27 -13.60
CA GLU A 358 0.95 -15.06 -13.97
C GLU A 358 -0.34 -14.22 -13.95
N ALA A 359 -1.16 -14.35 -14.99
CA ALA A 359 -2.43 -13.63 -15.16
C ALA A 359 -3.44 -13.89 -14.02
N LYS A 360 -3.37 -15.05 -13.36
CA LYS A 360 -4.30 -15.44 -12.28
C LYS A 360 -4.36 -14.41 -11.14
N TYR A 361 -3.24 -13.78 -10.82
CA TYR A 361 -3.19 -12.74 -9.79
C TYR A 361 -3.94 -11.48 -10.20
N TYR A 362 -3.88 -11.12 -11.48
CA TYR A 362 -4.68 -10.01 -12.01
C TYR A 362 -6.15 -10.36 -12.17
N ASP A 363 -6.52 -11.61 -12.37
CA ASP A 363 -7.93 -12.02 -12.38
C ASP A 363 -8.57 -11.80 -10.99
N VAL A 364 -7.83 -12.07 -9.90
CA VAL A 364 -8.24 -11.75 -8.53
C VAL A 364 -8.23 -10.24 -8.29
N LEU A 365 -7.15 -9.55 -8.67
CA LEU A 365 -6.99 -8.11 -8.52
C LEU A 365 -8.11 -7.33 -9.22
N GLU A 366 -8.37 -7.63 -10.48
CA GLU A 366 -9.41 -6.96 -11.28
C GLU A 366 -10.79 -7.16 -10.68
N ARG A 367 -11.15 -8.39 -10.28
CA ARG A 367 -12.43 -8.67 -9.64
C ARG A 367 -12.59 -7.89 -8.34
N THR A 368 -11.56 -7.89 -7.49
CA THR A 368 -11.54 -7.12 -6.25
C THR A 368 -11.69 -5.63 -6.53
N LEU A 369 -10.93 -5.10 -7.48
CA LEU A 369 -10.90 -3.69 -7.83
C LEU A 369 -12.27 -3.19 -8.33
N TYR A 370 -12.89 -3.90 -9.27
CA TYR A 370 -14.15 -3.50 -9.89
C TYR A 370 -15.40 -3.78 -9.04
N ASN A 371 -15.27 -4.48 -7.93
CA ASN A 371 -16.40 -4.84 -7.06
C ASN A 371 -16.09 -4.53 -5.58
N GLY A 372 -15.43 -5.44 -4.86
CA GLY A 372 -15.26 -5.34 -3.40
C GLY A 372 -14.49 -4.11 -2.92
N LEU A 373 -13.66 -3.50 -3.76
CA LEU A 373 -12.93 -2.28 -3.40
C LEU A 373 -13.73 -1.02 -3.71
N ILE A 374 -14.20 -0.86 -4.96
CA ILE A 374 -14.88 0.39 -5.35
C ILE A 374 -16.27 0.53 -4.72
N SER A 375 -16.89 -0.55 -4.24
CA SER A 375 -18.10 -0.47 -3.41
C SER A 375 -17.89 0.35 -2.15
N GLY A 376 -16.66 0.40 -1.65
CA GLY A 376 -16.27 1.13 -0.45
C GLY A 376 -16.39 2.65 -0.55
N VAL A 377 -16.61 3.22 -1.75
CA VAL A 377 -16.77 4.65 -1.96
C VAL A 377 -17.89 4.96 -2.93
N SER A 378 -18.68 6.02 -2.64
CA SER A 378 -19.73 6.51 -3.53
C SER A 378 -19.17 7.13 -4.81
N LEU A 379 -20.00 7.25 -5.86
CA LEU A 379 -19.58 7.84 -7.14
C LEU A 379 -19.17 9.31 -7.01
N ASP A 380 -19.79 10.05 -6.09
CA ASP A 380 -19.46 11.43 -5.77
C ASP A 380 -18.22 11.57 -4.88
N GLY A 381 -17.73 10.47 -4.30
CA GLY A 381 -16.53 10.44 -3.47
C GLY A 381 -16.75 10.85 -2.00
N GLY A 382 -17.98 11.15 -1.57
CA GLY A 382 -18.28 11.69 -0.23
C GLY A 382 -18.92 10.70 0.75
N GLY A 383 -19.21 9.46 0.32
CA GLY A 383 -19.82 8.44 1.14
C GLY A 383 -19.05 7.11 1.11
N PHE A 384 -18.94 6.44 2.26
CA PHE A 384 -18.08 5.27 2.42
C PHE A 384 -18.81 4.09 3.02
N PHE A 385 -18.44 2.88 2.61
CA PHE A 385 -18.68 1.65 3.35
C PHE A 385 -17.44 1.23 4.12
N TYR A 386 -17.63 0.75 5.32
CA TYR A 386 -16.62 0.03 6.11
C TYR A 386 -16.71 -1.45 5.77
N PRO A 387 -17.76 -2.22 6.18
CA PRO A 387 -18.07 -3.54 5.64
C PRO A 387 -18.81 -3.43 4.30
N ASN A 388 -18.71 -4.48 3.49
CA ASN A 388 -19.38 -4.60 2.20
C ASN A 388 -20.12 -5.94 2.10
N PRO A 389 -21.26 -6.12 2.80
CA PRO A 389 -22.06 -7.34 2.69
C PRO A 389 -22.59 -7.50 1.26
N LEU A 390 -22.80 -8.77 0.85
CA LEU A 390 -23.30 -9.09 -0.49
C LEU A 390 -24.83 -9.00 -0.56
N GLU A 391 -25.50 -8.97 0.58
CA GLU A 391 -26.95 -8.92 0.69
C GLU A 391 -27.36 -7.88 1.74
N SER A 392 -28.44 -7.14 1.47
CA SER A 392 -28.96 -6.10 2.36
C SER A 392 -30.47 -5.99 2.18
N ILE A 393 -31.17 -5.70 3.28
CA ILE A 393 -32.60 -5.34 3.30
C ILE A 393 -32.79 -3.83 3.52
N GLY A 394 -31.77 -3.01 3.22
CA GLY A 394 -31.81 -1.55 3.37
C GLY A 394 -31.17 -1.02 4.65
N GLN A 395 -30.74 -1.89 5.55
CA GLN A 395 -30.09 -1.52 6.82
C GLN A 395 -28.65 -1.02 6.64
N HIS A 396 -28.00 -1.34 5.51
CA HIS A 396 -26.61 -1.00 5.26
C HIS A 396 -26.52 0.18 4.29
N GLN A 397 -25.99 1.31 4.77
CA GLN A 397 -25.89 2.56 4.02
C GLN A 397 -24.50 3.17 4.19
N ARG A 398 -24.03 3.89 3.15
CA ARG A 398 -22.77 4.64 3.21
C ARG A 398 -22.85 5.75 4.25
N GLN A 399 -21.75 5.93 4.94
CA GLN A 399 -21.57 7.00 5.93
C GLN A 399 -20.60 8.05 5.39
N PRO A 400 -20.77 9.34 5.74
CA PRO A 400 -19.84 10.39 5.32
C PRO A 400 -18.47 10.24 5.97
N TRP A 401 -18.40 9.60 7.14
CA TRP A 401 -17.16 9.33 7.88
C TRP A 401 -17.39 8.29 8.97
N PHE A 402 -16.31 7.79 9.58
CA PHE A 402 -16.33 6.85 10.70
C PHE A 402 -15.45 7.33 11.84
N GLY A 403 -15.76 6.97 13.08
CA GLY A 403 -14.89 7.19 14.23
C GLY A 403 -13.54 6.49 14.05
N CYS A 404 -13.56 5.23 13.60
CA CYS A 404 -12.40 4.55 13.03
C CYS A 404 -12.37 4.80 11.52
N ALA A 405 -11.59 5.77 11.08
CA ALA A 405 -11.61 6.23 9.69
C ALA A 405 -10.61 5.51 8.77
N CYS A 406 -10.25 4.25 9.09
CA CYS A 406 -9.27 3.52 8.30
C CYS A 406 -9.71 3.32 6.84
N CYS A 407 -10.97 3.00 6.57
CA CYS A 407 -11.46 2.76 5.21
C CYS A 407 -11.51 4.04 4.36
N PRO A 408 -12.10 5.17 4.79
CA PRO A 408 -12.06 6.41 4.03
C PRO A 408 -10.62 6.88 3.74
N SER A 409 -9.76 6.89 4.75
CA SER A 409 -8.36 7.31 4.59
C SER A 409 -7.56 6.35 3.69
N ASN A 410 -7.90 5.05 3.71
CA ASN A 410 -7.28 4.07 2.82
C ASN A 410 -7.75 4.23 1.36
N ILE A 411 -9.02 4.58 1.12
CA ILE A 411 -9.51 4.98 -0.20
C ILE A 411 -8.78 6.23 -0.71
N CYS A 412 -8.54 7.22 0.16
CA CYS A 412 -7.77 8.43 -0.20
C CYS A 412 -6.40 8.10 -0.79
N ARG A 413 -5.67 7.15 -0.22
CA ARG A 413 -4.33 6.80 -0.70
C ARG A 413 -4.34 5.81 -1.86
N PHE A 414 -5.39 4.98 -2.01
CA PHE A 414 -5.44 3.97 -3.06
C PHE A 414 -5.85 4.54 -4.42
N ILE A 415 -6.98 5.25 -4.50
CA ILE A 415 -7.56 5.66 -5.79
C ILE A 415 -6.57 6.49 -6.65
N PRO A 416 -5.84 7.48 -6.12
CA PRO A 416 -4.88 8.23 -6.94
C PRO A 416 -3.73 7.40 -7.50
N SER A 417 -3.39 6.26 -6.88
CA SER A 417 -2.31 5.36 -7.32
C SER A 417 -2.75 4.32 -8.36
N LEU A 418 -4.07 4.22 -8.62
CA LEU A 418 -4.66 3.20 -9.49
C LEU A 418 -3.99 3.07 -10.88
N PRO A 419 -3.60 4.15 -11.57
CA PRO A 419 -2.97 4.01 -12.89
C PRO A 419 -1.68 3.18 -12.90
N GLY A 420 -1.02 3.01 -11.75
CA GLY A 420 0.18 2.18 -11.61
C GLY A 420 -0.05 0.67 -11.73
N TYR A 421 -1.31 0.22 -11.75
CA TYR A 421 -1.64 -1.19 -11.90
C TYR A 421 -1.92 -1.62 -13.35
N VAL A 422 -1.89 -0.68 -14.31
CA VAL A 422 -2.28 -0.97 -15.71
C VAL A 422 -1.20 -1.76 -16.43
N TYR A 423 0.06 -1.39 -16.25
CA TYR A 423 1.20 -1.95 -16.97
C TYR A 423 2.31 -2.41 -16.02
N ALA A 424 3.13 -3.33 -16.51
CA ALA A 424 4.42 -3.68 -15.93
C ALA A 424 5.42 -4.00 -17.04
N VAL A 425 6.72 -4.00 -16.73
CA VAL A 425 7.77 -4.23 -17.71
C VAL A 425 8.78 -5.24 -17.16
N LYS A 426 9.25 -6.15 -18.01
CA LYS A 426 10.40 -7.01 -17.73
C LYS A 426 11.27 -7.08 -18.97
N ASP A 427 12.49 -6.59 -18.89
CA ASP A 427 13.41 -6.54 -20.04
C ASP A 427 12.72 -5.88 -21.25
N LYS A 428 12.43 -6.66 -22.31
CA LYS A 428 11.71 -6.24 -23.52
C LYS A 428 10.22 -6.59 -23.52
N ASP A 429 9.70 -7.12 -22.42
CA ASP A 429 8.30 -7.51 -22.31
C ASP A 429 7.49 -6.39 -21.64
N VAL A 430 6.43 -5.94 -22.31
CA VAL A 430 5.43 -5.01 -21.74
C VAL A 430 4.17 -5.79 -21.44
N TYR A 431 3.80 -5.86 -20.17
CA TYR A 431 2.56 -6.48 -19.71
C TYR A 431 1.43 -5.47 -19.70
N VAL A 432 0.32 -5.80 -20.36
CA VAL A 432 -0.92 -5.04 -20.37
C VAL A 432 -1.93 -5.81 -19.52
N ASN A 433 -2.15 -5.35 -18.29
CA ASN A 433 -2.83 -6.14 -17.27
C ASN A 433 -4.25 -5.66 -16.96
N LEU A 434 -4.52 -4.36 -17.00
CA LEU A 434 -5.86 -3.78 -16.83
C LEU A 434 -6.27 -3.01 -18.08
N PHE A 435 -7.56 -3.05 -18.35
CA PHE A 435 -8.16 -2.38 -19.50
C PHE A 435 -8.92 -1.15 -19.06
N MET A 436 -8.42 0.01 -19.45
CA MET A 436 -9.03 1.33 -19.29
C MET A 436 -8.45 2.27 -20.31
N SER A 437 -9.25 3.18 -20.87
CA SER A 437 -8.72 4.16 -21.81
C SER A 437 -7.68 5.04 -21.13
N ASN A 438 -6.48 5.08 -21.73
CA ASN A 438 -5.37 5.84 -21.20
C ASN A 438 -4.33 6.14 -22.28
N THR A 439 -3.48 7.13 -22.00
CA THR A 439 -2.21 7.32 -22.69
C THR A 439 -1.08 7.06 -21.70
N SER A 440 -0.02 6.40 -22.16
CA SER A 440 1.09 6.02 -21.28
C SER A 440 2.46 6.25 -21.91
N ASN A 441 3.44 6.53 -21.05
CA ASN A 441 4.84 6.66 -21.42
C ASN A 441 5.67 5.69 -20.59
N LEU A 442 6.04 4.57 -21.22
CA LEU A 442 6.79 3.49 -20.60
C LEU A 442 8.27 3.60 -20.90
N LYS A 443 9.08 2.89 -20.12
CA LYS A 443 10.50 2.65 -20.41
C LYS A 443 10.73 1.17 -20.61
N VAL A 444 11.20 0.77 -21.80
CA VAL A 444 11.59 -0.59 -22.15
C VAL A 444 13.10 -0.57 -22.38
N GLU A 445 13.87 -1.28 -21.57
CA GLU A 445 15.35 -1.17 -21.55
C GLU A 445 15.83 0.30 -21.46
N GLY A 446 15.15 1.13 -20.66
CA GLY A 446 15.45 2.55 -20.50
C GLY A 446 15.01 3.46 -21.66
N LYS A 447 14.50 2.92 -22.77
CA LYS A 447 14.05 3.67 -23.95
C LYS A 447 12.55 3.91 -23.92
N ALA A 448 12.11 5.07 -24.42
CA ALA A 448 10.72 5.49 -24.37
C ALA A 448 9.83 4.71 -25.36
N VAL A 449 8.72 4.19 -24.84
CA VAL A 449 7.61 3.60 -25.60
C VAL A 449 6.33 4.26 -25.15
N SER A 450 5.53 4.82 -26.06
CA SER A 450 4.22 5.41 -25.74
C SER A 450 3.11 4.54 -26.26
N LEU A 451 2.20 4.16 -25.38
CA LEU A 451 1.01 3.39 -25.72
C LEU A 451 -0.25 4.21 -25.50
N GLU A 452 -1.30 3.84 -26.20
CA GLU A 452 -2.65 4.35 -26.01
C GLU A 452 -3.62 3.16 -25.98
N GLN A 453 -4.42 3.06 -24.93
CA GLN A 453 -5.56 2.15 -24.89
C GLN A 453 -6.84 2.93 -25.13
N THR A 454 -7.71 2.42 -25.99
CA THR A 454 -9.08 2.91 -26.21
C THR A 454 -10.04 1.76 -25.96
N THR A 455 -10.98 1.95 -25.02
CA THR A 455 -11.96 0.94 -24.64
C THR A 455 -13.15 1.56 -23.90
N HIS A 456 -14.27 0.85 -23.89
CA HIS A 456 -15.41 1.12 -23.02
C HIS A 456 -15.53 0.09 -21.87
N TYR A 457 -14.42 -0.57 -21.54
CA TYR A 457 -14.38 -1.53 -20.43
C TYR A 457 -14.75 -0.83 -19.09
N PRO A 458 -15.56 -1.44 -18.22
CA PRO A 458 -16.05 -2.83 -18.20
C PRO A 458 -17.37 -3.09 -18.96
N TRP A 459 -17.95 -2.09 -19.63
CA TRP A 459 -19.26 -2.20 -20.28
C TRP A 459 -19.19 -2.90 -21.63
N ASN A 460 -18.03 -2.84 -22.29
CA ASN A 460 -17.74 -3.49 -23.57
C ASN A 460 -16.36 -4.14 -23.51
N GLY A 461 -16.24 -5.33 -24.10
CA GLY A 461 -14.98 -6.10 -24.11
C GLY A 461 -13.99 -5.71 -25.23
N GLU A 462 -14.32 -4.74 -26.08
CA GLU A 462 -13.41 -4.25 -27.12
C GLU A 462 -12.30 -3.39 -26.53
N VAL A 463 -11.06 -3.74 -26.87
CA VAL A 463 -9.86 -3.03 -26.43
C VAL A 463 -8.93 -2.83 -27.62
N THR A 464 -8.64 -1.58 -27.94
CA THR A 464 -7.62 -1.21 -28.94
C THR A 464 -6.38 -0.69 -28.24
N ILE A 465 -5.21 -1.20 -28.61
CA ILE A 465 -3.92 -0.76 -28.08
C ILE A 465 -3.05 -0.27 -29.24
N GLY A 466 -2.80 1.04 -29.25
CA GLY A 466 -1.91 1.69 -30.23
C GLY A 466 -0.50 1.88 -29.67
N VAL A 467 0.51 1.69 -30.52
CA VAL A 467 1.91 2.03 -30.22
C VAL A 467 2.22 3.36 -30.93
N ASN A 468 2.09 4.48 -30.20
CA ASN A 468 2.23 5.83 -30.76
C ASN A 468 3.68 6.26 -30.96
N LYS A 469 4.59 5.75 -30.09
CA LYS A 469 6.04 5.99 -30.18
C LYS A 469 6.78 4.75 -29.72
N ASN A 470 7.81 4.38 -30.45
CA ASN A 470 8.68 3.26 -30.10
C ASN A 470 10.15 3.61 -30.38
N ASN A 471 10.90 3.92 -29.33
CA ASN A 471 12.34 4.12 -29.37
C ASN A 471 13.12 2.87 -28.93
N ALA A 472 12.41 1.84 -28.44
CA ALA A 472 13.04 0.61 -27.95
C ALA A 472 13.41 -0.39 -29.06
N GLY A 473 12.85 -0.21 -30.26
CA GLY A 473 12.95 -1.20 -31.34
C GLY A 473 11.98 -2.36 -31.10
N GLN A 474 12.43 -3.57 -31.31
CA GLN A 474 11.58 -4.75 -31.12
C GLN A 474 11.35 -5.02 -29.63
N PHE A 475 10.09 -5.15 -29.23
CA PHE A 475 9.65 -5.56 -27.89
C PHE A 475 8.41 -6.45 -27.98
N THR A 476 8.12 -7.20 -26.92
CA THR A 476 6.95 -8.07 -26.81
C THR A 476 5.85 -7.39 -26.01
N MET A 477 4.63 -7.41 -26.52
CA MET A 477 3.45 -6.99 -25.76
C MET A 477 2.71 -8.24 -25.26
N LYS A 478 2.65 -8.41 -23.94
CA LYS A 478 1.93 -9.49 -23.25
C LYS A 478 0.59 -8.98 -22.76
N ILE A 479 -0.46 -9.30 -23.50
CA ILE A 479 -1.83 -8.86 -23.20
C ILE A 479 -2.51 -9.93 -22.36
N ARG A 480 -2.99 -9.55 -21.18
CA ARG A 480 -3.77 -10.45 -20.32
C ARG A 480 -5.12 -10.77 -20.98
N ILE A 481 -5.44 -12.04 -21.07
CA ILE A 481 -6.80 -12.49 -21.39
C ILE A 481 -7.48 -12.85 -20.05
N PRO A 482 -8.50 -12.10 -19.61
CA PRO A 482 -9.15 -12.32 -18.33
C PRO A 482 -9.69 -13.75 -18.17
N GLY A 483 -9.61 -14.31 -16.96
CA GLY A 483 -10.08 -15.66 -16.68
C GLY A 483 -11.58 -15.85 -16.98
N TRP A 484 -12.39 -14.83 -16.71
CA TRP A 484 -13.82 -14.88 -16.97
C TRP A 484 -14.17 -15.02 -18.46
N VAL A 485 -13.34 -14.51 -19.39
CA VAL A 485 -13.50 -14.75 -20.84
C VAL A 485 -13.19 -16.20 -21.19
N ARG A 486 -12.32 -16.85 -20.43
CA ARG A 486 -11.93 -18.26 -20.58
C ARG A 486 -12.81 -19.21 -19.79
N ASN A 487 -14.01 -18.76 -19.41
CA ASN A 487 -14.98 -19.50 -18.61
C ASN A 487 -14.48 -19.89 -17.20
N GLN A 488 -13.61 -19.08 -16.62
CA GLN A 488 -13.08 -19.26 -15.27
C GLN A 488 -13.55 -18.08 -14.40
N VAL A 489 -14.46 -18.33 -13.45
CA VAL A 489 -15.02 -17.27 -12.59
C VAL A 489 -13.94 -16.64 -11.72
N VAL A 490 -13.18 -17.50 -11.05
CA VAL A 490 -11.99 -17.19 -10.25
C VAL A 490 -10.93 -18.25 -10.57
N PRO A 491 -9.65 -18.01 -10.30
CA PRO A 491 -8.59 -18.99 -10.59
C PRO A 491 -8.55 -20.15 -9.56
N SER A 492 -9.71 -20.74 -9.31
CA SER A 492 -9.96 -21.92 -8.47
C SER A 492 -11.28 -22.57 -8.86
N ASP A 493 -11.69 -23.63 -8.15
CA ASP A 493 -12.97 -24.32 -8.30
C ASP A 493 -14.08 -23.81 -7.35
N LEU A 494 -13.81 -22.73 -6.60
CA LEU A 494 -14.76 -22.18 -5.61
C LEU A 494 -16.06 -21.70 -6.24
N TYR A 495 -16.02 -21.21 -7.48
CA TYR A 495 -17.18 -20.75 -8.24
C TYR A 495 -17.14 -21.26 -9.67
N THR A 496 -18.32 -21.63 -10.19
CA THR A 496 -18.50 -22.07 -11.58
C THR A 496 -19.71 -21.37 -12.22
N TYR A 497 -19.67 -21.15 -13.53
CA TYR A 497 -20.83 -20.68 -14.28
C TYR A 497 -21.85 -21.81 -14.43
N SER A 498 -23.12 -21.53 -14.18
CA SER A 498 -24.21 -22.51 -14.25
C SER A 498 -24.93 -22.56 -15.60
N ASP A 499 -24.75 -21.52 -16.44
CA ASP A 499 -25.52 -21.35 -17.68
C ASP A 499 -24.91 -22.03 -18.92
N GLY A 500 -23.74 -22.64 -18.79
CA GLY A 500 -23.02 -23.32 -19.86
C GLY A 500 -22.56 -22.43 -21.01
N LYS A 501 -22.81 -21.10 -20.96
CA LYS A 501 -22.37 -20.16 -21.98
C LYS A 501 -20.84 -20.06 -21.95
N ARG A 502 -20.26 -20.04 -23.14
CA ARG A 502 -18.82 -19.80 -23.32
C ARG A 502 -18.61 -18.48 -24.04
N LEU A 503 -17.83 -17.63 -23.45
CA LEU A 503 -17.34 -16.44 -24.12
C LEU A 503 -16.18 -16.80 -25.05
N SER A 504 -15.97 -16.00 -26.08
CA SER A 504 -14.83 -16.12 -26.98
C SER A 504 -14.09 -14.80 -27.06
N TYR A 505 -12.84 -14.85 -27.45
CA TYR A 505 -12.04 -13.66 -27.71
C TYR A 505 -11.27 -13.84 -29.01
N THR A 506 -10.93 -12.75 -29.63
CA THR A 506 -10.01 -12.68 -30.77
C THR A 506 -8.94 -11.64 -30.47
N VAL A 507 -7.72 -11.92 -30.91
CA VAL A 507 -6.62 -10.96 -30.89
C VAL A 507 -6.26 -10.67 -32.33
N LYS A 508 -6.15 -9.39 -32.68
CA LYS A 508 -5.75 -8.95 -34.01
C LYS A 508 -4.54 -8.05 -33.93
N VAL A 509 -3.62 -8.19 -34.87
CA VAL A 509 -2.47 -7.30 -35.03
C VAL A 509 -2.59 -6.60 -36.36
N ASN A 510 -2.74 -5.27 -36.36
CA ASN A 510 -2.97 -4.46 -37.57
C ASN A 510 -4.17 -4.92 -38.42
N GLY A 511 -5.22 -5.40 -37.74
CA GLY A 511 -6.44 -5.90 -38.37
C GLY A 511 -6.44 -7.40 -38.71
N GLU A 512 -5.30 -8.04 -38.69
CA GLU A 512 -5.14 -9.48 -38.99
C GLU A 512 -5.21 -10.32 -37.69
N PRO A 513 -5.88 -11.50 -37.70
CA PRO A 513 -5.97 -12.41 -36.56
C PRO A 513 -4.61 -12.91 -36.05
#